data_45ed7a5f430e257c9a67190cea8efc90
#
_entry.id   45ed7a5f430e257c9a67190cea8efc90
#
_cell.length_a   1.000
_cell.length_b   1.000
_cell.length_c   1.000
_cell.angle_alpha   90.00
_cell.angle_beta   90.00
_cell.angle_gamma   90.00
#
_symmetry.space_group_name_H-M   'P 1'
#
loop_
_entity.id
_entity.type
_entity.pdbx_description
1 polymer ?
#
loop_
_entity_poly.entity_id
_entity_poly.type
_entity_poly.pdbx_seq_one_letter_code
_entity_poly.pdbx_strand_id
1 'polypeptide(L)'
;MSYLLGIIGLFVTLGLAYLISSNKKAIKLKPLIVMFVLQLVLGFVLLRTTFGTAVVSVLAKMFDHLLAFAGQGVDFVFAGVANKGSAPFFLSVLMPIVFISAIIGILRYIKILPLFMKAVGLGLSKINGMGKLESYNGVASAILGQSEVFISIKKELPFLSEKRLFTMSVSAMSTVSMSIVGSYMALIDSKYVITALVLNLFGGYILASIVNPYVLEEKEDELIIEENKEQTFFQMLGEYILDGFHVAITVAAMLIGFVALIAMINAIFHGIFGITFQEILGYIFAPLAFISGIPWKEAVDAGSIMATKLVTNEFVAMTELANGHFHFTERTTAIISVFLVSFANFSSIGIISGAMKGLNEEKGNLVAKHGLKILLTATSVSFLSAIVTGLLV
;
A
#
# COMPACT_ATOMS: atom_id res chain seq x y z
N MET A 1 -19.41 -21.49 -4.16
CA MET A 1 -20.12 -20.18 -4.09
C MET A 1 -19.12 -19.02 -3.97
N SER A 2 -18.15 -19.07 -3.08
CA SER A 2 -17.17 -17.98 -2.86
C SER A 2 -16.31 -17.61 -4.09
N TYR A 3 -15.91 -18.59 -4.91
CA TYR A 3 -15.19 -18.31 -6.17
C TYR A 3 -16.05 -17.58 -7.21
N LEU A 4 -17.35 -17.95 -7.32
CA LEU A 4 -18.26 -17.25 -8.21
C LEU A 4 -18.46 -15.80 -7.77
N LEU A 5 -18.59 -15.56 -6.46
CA LEU A 5 -18.68 -14.22 -5.88
C LEU A 5 -17.40 -13.41 -6.16
N GLY A 6 -16.21 -14.00 -6.03
CA GLY A 6 -14.97 -13.35 -6.40
C GLY A 6 -14.91 -12.96 -7.88
N ILE A 7 -15.40 -13.82 -8.78
CA ILE A 7 -15.50 -13.48 -10.21
C ILE A 7 -16.48 -12.31 -10.42
N ILE A 8 -17.64 -12.31 -9.78
CA ILE A 8 -18.59 -11.18 -9.82
C ILE A 8 -17.92 -9.92 -9.28
N GLY A 9 -17.25 -10.00 -8.13
CA GLY A 9 -16.52 -8.88 -7.53
C GLY A 9 -15.45 -8.30 -8.44
N LEU A 10 -14.75 -9.15 -9.20
CA LEU A 10 -13.80 -8.72 -10.21
C LEU A 10 -14.48 -7.86 -11.29
N PHE A 11 -15.59 -8.34 -11.85
CA PHE A 11 -16.33 -7.59 -12.86
C PHE A 11 -16.94 -6.31 -12.29
N VAL A 12 -17.42 -6.32 -11.05
CA VAL A 12 -17.94 -5.13 -10.37
C VAL A 12 -16.83 -4.11 -10.18
N THR A 13 -15.66 -4.52 -9.68
CA THR A 13 -14.52 -3.61 -9.45
C THR A 13 -14.02 -2.98 -10.76
N LEU A 14 -13.83 -3.79 -11.80
CA LEU A 14 -13.42 -3.29 -13.11
C LEU A 14 -14.53 -2.46 -13.78
N GLY A 15 -15.79 -2.84 -13.61
CA GLY A 15 -16.96 -2.11 -14.09
C GLY A 15 -17.09 -0.73 -13.45
N LEU A 16 -16.92 -0.62 -12.13
CA LEU A 16 -16.92 0.65 -11.41
C LEU A 16 -15.75 1.55 -11.88
N ALA A 17 -14.55 0.99 -12.04
CA ALA A 17 -13.42 1.71 -12.60
C ALA A 17 -13.71 2.23 -14.02
N TYR A 18 -14.35 1.41 -14.86
CA TYR A 18 -14.77 1.81 -16.20
C TYR A 18 -15.84 2.92 -16.19
N LEU A 19 -16.79 2.87 -15.25
CA LEU A 19 -17.84 3.90 -15.12
C LEU A 19 -17.25 5.27 -14.79
N ILE A 20 -16.26 5.33 -13.89
CA ILE A 20 -15.61 6.59 -13.48
C ILE A 20 -14.44 7.01 -14.39
N SER A 21 -14.22 6.27 -15.49
CA SER A 21 -13.15 6.52 -16.45
C SER A 21 -13.28 7.90 -17.11
N SER A 22 -12.19 8.65 -17.15
CA SER A 22 -12.14 9.98 -17.77
C SER A 22 -12.22 9.94 -19.32
N ASN A 23 -11.83 8.83 -19.94
CA ASN A 23 -11.85 8.66 -21.40
C ASN A 23 -11.90 7.19 -21.81
N LYS A 24 -13.10 6.61 -21.85
CA LYS A 24 -13.34 5.19 -22.15
C LYS A 24 -12.72 4.71 -23.48
N LYS A 25 -12.64 5.61 -24.49
CA LYS A 25 -12.12 5.26 -25.83
C LYS A 25 -10.59 5.11 -25.85
N ALA A 26 -9.89 5.72 -24.89
CA ALA A 26 -8.43 5.66 -24.80
C ALA A 26 -7.92 4.45 -24.01
N ILE A 27 -8.80 3.60 -23.49
CA ILE A 27 -8.43 2.39 -22.74
C ILE A 27 -7.76 1.39 -23.69
N LYS A 28 -6.52 0.99 -23.34
CA LYS A 28 -5.72 0.03 -24.11
C LYS A 28 -5.94 -1.38 -23.56
N LEU A 29 -6.81 -2.17 -24.18
CA LEU A 29 -7.21 -3.52 -23.70
C LEU A 29 -6.04 -4.51 -23.64
N LYS A 30 -5.15 -4.51 -24.64
CA LYS A 30 -4.04 -5.48 -24.69
C LYS A 30 -3.11 -5.38 -23.47
N PRO A 31 -2.56 -4.21 -23.11
CA PRO A 31 -1.79 -4.06 -21.87
C PRO A 31 -2.56 -4.45 -20.62
N LEU A 32 -3.85 -4.10 -20.51
CA LEU A 32 -4.69 -4.46 -19.35
C LEU A 32 -4.78 -5.97 -19.17
N ILE A 33 -5.05 -6.71 -20.25
CA ILE A 33 -5.14 -8.17 -20.21
C ILE A 33 -3.78 -8.76 -19.79
N VAL A 34 -2.68 -8.27 -20.37
CA VAL A 34 -1.33 -8.73 -20.01
C VAL A 34 -1.05 -8.52 -18.53
N MET A 35 -1.33 -7.32 -18.02
CA MET A 35 -1.10 -7.00 -16.60
C MET A 35 -1.98 -7.83 -15.67
N PHE A 36 -3.24 -8.06 -16.05
CA PHE A 36 -4.15 -8.87 -15.26
C PHE A 36 -3.73 -10.35 -15.23
N VAL A 37 -3.33 -10.90 -16.38
CA VAL A 37 -2.78 -12.26 -16.45
C VAL A 37 -1.51 -12.39 -15.61
N LEU A 38 -0.60 -11.42 -15.69
CA LEU A 38 0.60 -11.41 -14.85
C LEU A 38 0.26 -11.32 -13.36
N GLN A 39 -0.71 -10.49 -12.97
CA GLN A 39 -1.19 -10.40 -11.60
C GLN A 39 -1.72 -11.76 -11.09
N LEU A 40 -2.54 -12.45 -11.89
CA LEU A 40 -3.06 -13.78 -11.56
C LEU A 40 -1.92 -14.82 -11.47
N VAL A 41 -1.03 -14.85 -12.44
CA VAL A 41 0.09 -15.82 -12.48
C VAL A 41 1.02 -15.61 -11.30
N LEU A 42 1.42 -14.37 -11.02
CA LEU A 42 2.31 -14.07 -9.89
C LEU A 42 1.62 -14.36 -8.54
N GLY A 43 0.35 -14.00 -8.40
CA GLY A 43 -0.43 -14.38 -7.21
C GLY A 43 -0.52 -15.89 -7.02
N PHE A 44 -0.80 -16.64 -8.10
CA PHE A 44 -0.79 -18.11 -8.06
C PHE A 44 0.58 -18.68 -7.70
N VAL A 45 1.64 -18.18 -8.31
CA VAL A 45 3.01 -18.60 -8.00
C VAL A 45 3.31 -18.37 -6.51
N LEU A 46 3.05 -17.18 -5.99
CA LEU A 46 3.37 -16.82 -4.60
C LEU A 46 2.54 -17.60 -3.57
N LEU A 47 1.26 -17.86 -3.84
CA LEU A 47 0.35 -18.46 -2.87
C LEU A 47 0.23 -19.98 -2.98
N ARG A 48 0.46 -20.56 -4.18
CA ARG A 48 0.11 -21.97 -4.46
C ARG A 48 1.28 -22.84 -4.87
N THR A 49 2.44 -22.27 -5.24
CA THR A 49 3.57 -23.11 -5.67
C THR A 49 4.64 -23.23 -4.58
N THR A 50 5.36 -24.36 -4.59
CA THR A 50 6.51 -24.57 -3.70
C THR A 50 7.62 -23.55 -3.93
N PHE A 51 7.83 -23.11 -5.18
CA PHE A 51 8.76 -22.04 -5.51
C PHE A 51 8.34 -20.71 -4.87
N GLY A 52 7.09 -20.32 -5.03
CA GLY A 52 6.57 -19.07 -4.46
C GLY A 52 6.61 -19.07 -2.94
N THR A 53 6.18 -20.16 -2.29
CA THR A 53 6.26 -20.28 -0.82
C THR A 53 7.71 -20.27 -0.33
N ALA A 54 8.66 -20.83 -1.09
CA ALA A 54 10.09 -20.74 -0.77
C ALA A 54 10.59 -19.29 -0.87
N VAL A 55 10.23 -18.54 -1.95
CA VAL A 55 10.58 -17.12 -2.11
C VAL A 55 10.01 -16.29 -0.95
N VAL A 56 8.72 -16.48 -0.64
CA VAL A 56 8.07 -15.81 0.50
C VAL A 56 8.78 -16.13 1.82
N SER A 57 9.12 -17.41 2.06
CA SER A 57 9.85 -17.82 3.27
C SER A 57 11.23 -17.20 3.38
N VAL A 58 11.97 -17.09 2.27
CA VAL A 58 13.29 -16.42 2.26
C VAL A 58 13.16 -14.94 2.58
N LEU A 59 12.21 -14.25 1.97
CA LEU A 59 11.96 -12.82 2.23
C LEU A 59 11.49 -12.60 3.67
N ALA A 60 10.56 -13.42 4.18
CA ALA A 60 10.12 -13.35 5.57
C ALA A 60 11.29 -13.53 6.55
N LYS A 61 12.12 -14.57 6.37
CA LYS A 61 13.32 -14.79 7.19
C LYS A 61 14.32 -13.62 7.12
N MET A 62 14.47 -13.02 5.95
CA MET A 62 15.30 -11.81 5.79
C MET A 62 14.76 -10.68 6.67
N PHE A 63 13.46 -10.40 6.63
CA PHE A 63 12.84 -9.41 7.49
C PHE A 63 12.95 -9.79 8.98
N ASP A 64 12.75 -11.04 9.35
CA ASP A 64 12.93 -11.51 10.74
C ASP A 64 14.33 -11.22 11.26
N HIS A 65 15.38 -11.46 10.46
CA HIS A 65 16.75 -11.11 10.83
C HIS A 65 16.96 -9.59 10.95
N LEU A 66 16.39 -8.80 10.03
CA LEU A 66 16.45 -7.33 10.12
C LEU A 66 15.74 -6.82 11.37
N LEU A 67 14.57 -7.36 11.70
CA LEU A 67 13.85 -7.03 12.93
C LEU A 67 14.62 -7.44 14.18
N ALA A 68 15.32 -8.58 14.16
CA ALA A 68 16.16 -9.01 15.26
C ALA A 68 17.36 -8.04 15.49
N PHE A 69 17.99 -7.55 14.43
CA PHE A 69 19.03 -6.50 14.54
C PHE A 69 18.45 -5.18 15.03
N ALA A 70 17.29 -4.77 14.49
CA ALA A 70 16.61 -3.57 14.98
C ALA A 70 16.28 -3.67 16.47
N GLY A 71 15.82 -4.85 16.93
CA GLY A 71 15.55 -5.13 18.34
C GLY A 71 16.76 -4.87 19.25
N GLN A 72 17.98 -5.22 18.80
CA GLN A 72 19.19 -4.92 19.60
C GLN A 72 19.39 -3.41 19.82
N GLY A 73 19.12 -2.59 18.78
CA GLY A 73 19.18 -1.14 18.91
C GLY A 73 18.09 -0.58 19.83
N VAL A 74 16.87 -1.11 19.73
CA VAL A 74 15.74 -0.75 20.60
C VAL A 74 16.04 -1.14 22.05
N ASP A 75 16.53 -2.35 22.29
CA ASP A 75 16.89 -2.84 23.62
C ASP A 75 18.02 -2.00 24.24
N PHE A 76 18.97 -1.53 23.43
CA PHE A 76 20.04 -0.66 23.92
C PHE A 76 19.51 0.70 24.41
N VAL A 77 18.56 1.30 23.68
CA VAL A 77 18.00 2.62 24.02
C VAL A 77 16.98 2.54 25.15
N PHE A 78 16.14 1.50 25.13
CA PHE A 78 14.98 1.33 26.02
C PHE A 78 15.15 0.19 27.04
N ALA A 79 16.40 -0.12 27.44
CA ALA A 79 16.72 -1.22 28.35
C ALA A 79 15.80 -1.27 29.57
N GLY A 80 15.23 -2.45 29.83
CA GLY A 80 14.31 -2.67 30.95
C GLY A 80 12.83 -2.35 30.68
N VAL A 81 12.50 -1.61 29.60
CA VAL A 81 11.11 -1.38 29.17
C VAL A 81 10.68 -2.41 28.13
N ALA A 82 11.61 -2.87 27.30
CA ALA A 82 11.38 -3.91 26.27
C ALA A 82 11.75 -5.29 26.81
N ASN A 83 10.89 -5.92 27.59
CA ASN A 83 11.06 -7.32 28.02
C ASN A 83 10.71 -8.29 26.89
N LYS A 84 11.51 -9.35 26.70
CA LYS A 84 11.21 -10.44 25.75
C LYS A 84 9.81 -11.01 26.03
N GLY A 85 8.92 -10.91 25.04
CA GLY A 85 7.56 -11.45 25.10
C GLY A 85 6.48 -10.48 25.63
N SER A 86 6.85 -9.27 26.10
CA SER A 86 5.90 -8.25 26.57
C SER A 86 6.29 -6.81 26.17
N ALA A 87 7.09 -6.67 25.11
CA ALA A 87 7.50 -5.35 24.64
C ALA A 87 6.29 -4.57 24.11
N PRO A 88 6.12 -3.29 24.50
CA PRO A 88 5.05 -2.45 23.97
C PRO A 88 5.09 -2.40 22.46
N PHE A 89 3.91 -2.33 21.82
CA PHE A 89 3.73 -2.26 20.37
C PHE A 89 4.67 -1.22 19.70
N PHE A 90 4.81 -0.05 20.31
CA PHE A 90 5.68 1.01 19.85
C PHE A 90 7.14 0.54 19.71
N LEU A 91 7.65 -0.22 20.68
CA LEU A 91 9.04 -0.69 20.69
C LEU A 91 9.26 -1.90 19.78
N SER A 92 8.30 -2.84 19.77
CA SER A 92 8.46 -4.11 19.05
C SER A 92 8.07 -4.04 17.57
N VAL A 93 7.15 -3.14 17.19
CA VAL A 93 6.61 -3.06 15.83
C VAL A 93 7.04 -1.77 15.12
N LEU A 94 6.99 -0.61 15.78
CA LEU A 94 7.24 0.66 15.11
C LEU A 94 8.73 1.07 15.14
N MET A 95 9.45 0.89 16.24
CA MET A 95 10.86 1.29 16.32
C MET A 95 11.79 0.58 15.32
N PRO A 96 11.58 -0.69 14.93
CA PRO A 96 12.35 -1.33 13.87
C PRO A 96 12.36 -0.59 12.53
N ILE A 97 11.34 0.24 12.23
CA ILE A 97 11.28 1.09 11.02
C ILE A 97 12.54 1.94 10.88
N VAL A 98 13.11 2.42 11.99
CA VAL A 98 14.33 3.24 12.02
C VAL A 98 15.51 2.52 11.35
N PHE A 99 15.75 1.28 11.74
CA PHE A 99 16.84 0.48 11.17
C PHE A 99 16.57 0.08 9.71
N ILE A 100 15.33 -0.32 9.39
CA ILE A 100 14.97 -0.68 8.00
C ILE A 100 15.14 0.54 7.09
N SER A 101 14.75 1.74 7.54
CA SER A 101 14.97 2.99 6.79
C SER A 101 16.45 3.24 6.54
N ALA A 102 17.32 3.03 7.55
CA ALA A 102 18.76 3.14 7.38
C ALA A 102 19.31 2.18 6.31
N ILE A 103 18.85 0.92 6.30
CA ILE A 103 19.22 -0.07 5.28
C ILE A 103 18.78 0.38 3.88
N ILE A 104 17.55 0.88 3.75
CA ILE A 104 17.04 1.44 2.48
C ILE A 104 17.94 2.60 2.02
N GLY A 105 18.32 3.49 2.94
CA GLY A 105 19.26 4.59 2.65
C GLY A 105 20.59 4.09 2.12
N ILE A 106 21.20 3.10 2.76
CA ILE A 106 22.46 2.47 2.32
C ILE A 106 22.30 1.88 0.92
N LEU A 107 21.27 1.07 0.68
CA LEU A 107 21.02 0.44 -0.61
C LEU A 107 20.76 1.47 -1.72
N ARG A 108 20.16 2.62 -1.37
CA ARG A 108 19.98 3.74 -2.29
C ARG A 108 21.31 4.44 -2.58
N TYR A 109 22.14 4.71 -1.54
CA TYR A 109 23.43 5.38 -1.68
C TYR A 109 24.40 4.58 -2.56
N ILE A 110 24.49 3.25 -2.38
CA ILE A 110 25.30 2.36 -3.22
C ILE A 110 24.64 2.01 -4.56
N LYS A 111 23.52 2.69 -4.91
CA LYS A 111 22.81 2.63 -6.18
C LYS A 111 22.13 1.30 -6.52
N ILE A 112 22.06 0.35 -5.60
CA ILE A 112 21.37 -0.94 -5.82
C ILE A 112 19.87 -0.69 -6.05
N LEU A 113 19.20 0.06 -5.16
CA LEU A 113 17.78 0.35 -5.30
C LEU A 113 17.44 1.21 -6.54
N PRO A 114 18.11 2.32 -6.84
CA PRO A 114 17.85 3.08 -8.06
C PRO A 114 18.01 2.26 -9.33
N LEU A 115 19.06 1.43 -9.41
CA LEU A 115 19.27 0.54 -10.55
C LEU A 115 18.17 -0.50 -10.69
N PHE A 116 17.77 -1.13 -9.57
CA PHE A 116 16.67 -2.09 -9.53
C PHE A 116 15.33 -1.45 -9.96
N MET A 117 14.96 -0.31 -9.35
CA MET A 117 13.72 0.40 -9.69
C MET A 117 13.69 0.81 -11.17
N LYS A 118 14.82 1.30 -11.70
CA LYS A 118 14.95 1.66 -13.11
C LYS A 118 14.81 0.44 -14.02
N ALA A 119 15.51 -0.65 -13.72
CA ALA A 119 15.50 -1.86 -14.56
C ALA A 119 14.10 -2.49 -14.60
N VAL A 120 13.46 -2.67 -13.43
CA VAL A 120 12.10 -3.23 -13.34
C VAL A 120 11.08 -2.29 -13.97
N GLY A 121 11.15 -0.97 -13.69
CA GLY A 121 10.25 0.02 -14.25
C GLY A 121 10.32 0.07 -15.78
N LEU A 122 11.54 0.06 -16.37
CA LEU A 122 11.73 0.00 -17.83
C LEU A 122 11.24 -1.32 -18.42
N GLY A 123 11.41 -2.44 -17.72
CA GLY A 123 10.84 -3.73 -18.12
C GLY A 123 9.31 -3.69 -18.17
N LEU A 124 8.68 -3.15 -17.13
CA LEU A 124 7.23 -3.03 -17.03
C LEU A 124 6.64 -2.05 -18.06
N SER A 125 7.34 -0.95 -18.38
CA SER A 125 6.85 0.04 -19.37
C SER A 125 6.62 -0.57 -20.76
N LYS A 126 7.32 -1.66 -21.08
CA LYS A 126 7.16 -2.35 -22.38
C LYS A 126 5.85 -3.15 -22.46
N ILE A 127 5.24 -3.48 -21.34
CA ILE A 127 4.08 -4.39 -21.27
C ILE A 127 2.84 -3.76 -20.68
N ASN A 128 2.96 -2.73 -19.82
CA ASN A 128 1.82 -2.12 -19.12
C ASN A 128 1.13 -1.00 -19.92
N GLY A 129 1.68 -0.61 -21.07
CA GLY A 129 1.12 0.44 -21.92
C GLY A 129 1.21 1.86 -21.37
N MET A 130 1.96 2.06 -20.27
CA MET A 130 2.26 3.34 -19.63
C MET A 130 3.65 3.82 -20.01
N GLY A 131 3.95 5.09 -19.68
CA GLY A 131 5.30 5.65 -19.87
C GLY A 131 6.33 5.05 -18.92
N LYS A 132 7.60 5.30 -19.24
CA LYS A 132 8.76 4.84 -18.45
C LYS A 132 8.74 5.45 -17.04
N LEU A 133 8.37 6.72 -16.94
CA LEU A 133 8.33 7.44 -15.66
C LEU A 133 7.21 6.91 -14.75
N GLU A 134 6.01 6.66 -15.28
CA GLU A 134 4.91 6.06 -14.53
C GLU A 134 5.25 4.63 -14.06
N SER A 135 5.87 3.86 -14.94
CA SER A 135 6.29 2.49 -14.63
C SER A 135 7.39 2.47 -13.56
N TYR A 136 8.36 3.40 -13.64
CA TYR A 136 9.35 3.63 -12.59
C TYR A 136 8.68 4.04 -11.28
N ASN A 137 7.77 5.03 -11.33
CA ASN A 137 7.08 5.54 -10.14
C ASN A 137 6.29 4.43 -9.41
N GLY A 138 5.64 3.53 -10.13
CA GLY A 138 4.93 2.41 -9.51
C GLY A 138 5.85 1.49 -8.72
N VAL A 139 7.01 1.12 -9.30
CA VAL A 139 8.03 0.30 -8.61
C VAL A 139 8.66 1.07 -7.46
N ALA A 140 9.00 2.34 -7.69
CA ALA A 140 9.62 3.19 -6.68
C ALA A 140 8.67 3.45 -5.49
N SER A 141 7.37 3.59 -5.73
CA SER A 141 6.35 3.75 -4.69
C SER A 141 6.30 2.55 -3.73
N ALA A 142 6.45 1.33 -4.26
CA ALA A 142 6.47 0.11 -3.46
C ALA A 142 7.76 -0.06 -2.62
N ILE A 143 8.77 0.76 -2.85
CA ILE A 143 10.05 0.71 -2.14
C ILE A 143 10.24 1.92 -1.23
N LEU A 144 10.07 3.11 -1.78
CA LEU A 144 10.34 4.37 -1.08
C LEU A 144 9.15 4.83 -0.23
N GLY A 145 7.93 4.62 -0.71
CA GLY A 145 6.71 5.09 -0.06
C GLY A 145 6.05 6.26 -0.79
N GLN A 146 4.86 6.64 -0.27
CA GLN A 146 3.95 7.55 -0.96
C GLN A 146 4.41 9.01 -1.05
N SER A 147 5.38 9.42 -0.21
CA SER A 147 5.93 10.79 -0.20
C SER A 147 7.28 10.85 -0.91
N GLU A 148 8.18 9.94 -0.57
CA GLU A 148 9.57 9.91 -1.02
C GLU A 148 9.68 9.62 -2.52
N VAL A 149 8.70 8.92 -3.08
CA VAL A 149 8.69 8.64 -4.52
C VAL A 149 8.64 9.92 -5.35
N PHE A 150 7.95 10.96 -4.90
CA PHE A 150 7.88 12.24 -5.61
C PHE A 150 9.15 13.07 -5.49
N ILE A 151 9.92 12.88 -4.41
CA ILE A 151 11.25 13.47 -4.29
C ILE A 151 12.18 12.88 -5.35
N SER A 152 12.07 11.59 -5.64
CA SER A 152 12.92 10.91 -6.64
C SER A 152 12.69 11.40 -8.08
N ILE A 153 11.58 12.07 -8.35
CA ILE A 153 11.19 12.62 -9.65
C ILE A 153 10.97 14.14 -9.61
N LYS A 154 11.56 14.83 -8.63
CA LYS A 154 11.34 16.26 -8.37
C LYS A 154 11.52 17.15 -9.60
N LYS A 155 12.52 16.87 -10.44
CA LYS A 155 12.78 17.65 -11.66
C LYS A 155 11.71 17.49 -12.72
N GLU A 156 11.05 16.33 -12.78
CA GLU A 156 10.01 16.05 -13.74
C GLU A 156 8.66 16.64 -13.31
N LEU A 157 8.44 16.86 -12.01
CA LEU A 157 7.16 17.32 -11.46
C LEU A 157 6.60 18.57 -12.18
N PRO A 158 7.37 19.63 -12.46
CA PRO A 158 6.84 20.83 -13.12
C PRO A 158 6.24 20.56 -14.51
N PHE A 159 6.77 19.56 -15.22
CA PHE A 159 6.40 19.23 -16.58
C PHE A 159 5.29 18.17 -16.69
N LEU A 160 4.91 17.54 -15.57
CA LEU A 160 3.90 16.50 -15.57
C LEU A 160 2.50 17.07 -15.79
N SER A 161 1.75 16.43 -16.69
CA SER A 161 0.34 16.71 -16.88
C SER A 161 -0.49 16.20 -15.68
N GLU A 162 -1.68 16.79 -15.49
CA GLU A 162 -2.65 16.40 -14.47
C GLU A 162 -2.95 14.87 -14.50
N LYS A 163 -3.02 14.30 -15.71
CA LYS A 163 -3.27 12.86 -15.89
C LYS A 163 -2.11 11.99 -15.41
N ARG A 164 -0.88 12.39 -15.70
CA ARG A 164 0.32 11.67 -15.25
C ARG A 164 0.44 11.72 -13.73
N LEU A 165 0.21 12.90 -13.13
CA LEU A 165 0.19 13.08 -11.67
C LEU A 165 -0.88 12.22 -10.99
N PHE A 166 -2.09 12.15 -11.57
CA PHE A 166 -3.14 11.27 -11.07
C PHE A 166 -2.69 9.81 -11.05
N THR A 167 -2.17 9.29 -12.16
CA THR A 167 -1.70 7.91 -12.27
C THR A 167 -0.59 7.59 -11.28
N MET A 168 0.38 8.50 -11.13
CA MET A 168 1.48 8.34 -10.17
C MET A 168 0.98 8.37 -8.72
N SER A 169 0.02 9.24 -8.40
CA SER A 169 -0.57 9.32 -7.07
C SER A 169 -1.40 8.07 -6.73
N VAL A 170 -2.10 7.49 -7.72
CA VAL A 170 -2.77 6.18 -7.53
C VAL A 170 -1.75 5.10 -7.21
N SER A 171 -0.64 5.03 -7.94
CA SER A 171 0.44 4.06 -7.67
C SER A 171 1.01 4.24 -6.28
N ALA A 172 1.29 5.49 -5.87
CA ALA A 172 1.84 5.79 -4.54
C ALA A 172 0.87 5.43 -3.41
N MET A 173 -0.44 5.67 -3.58
CA MET A 173 -1.46 5.38 -2.57
C MET A 173 -1.84 3.90 -2.52
N SER A 174 -1.69 3.15 -3.61
CA SER A 174 -2.05 1.72 -3.67
C SER A 174 -0.93 0.76 -3.25
N THR A 175 0.26 1.27 -2.96
CA THR A 175 1.42 0.50 -2.48
C THR A 175 1.75 0.85 -1.02
N VAL A 176 2.86 0.32 -0.51
CA VAL A 176 3.41 0.62 0.82
C VAL A 176 4.92 0.74 0.74
N SER A 177 5.54 1.45 1.68
CA SER A 177 7.00 1.56 1.77
C SER A 177 7.63 0.27 2.32
N MET A 178 8.77 -0.13 1.77
CA MET A 178 9.55 -1.26 2.30
C MET A 178 10.00 -1.06 3.76
N SER A 179 10.13 0.19 4.22
CA SER A 179 10.50 0.50 5.61
C SER A 179 9.49 0.00 6.64
N ILE A 180 8.20 -0.06 6.28
CA ILE A 180 7.13 -0.50 7.18
C ILE A 180 6.68 -1.95 6.95
N VAL A 181 7.17 -2.62 5.89
CA VAL A 181 6.79 -4.00 5.57
C VAL A 181 7.09 -4.96 6.72
N GLY A 182 8.22 -4.81 7.41
CA GLY A 182 8.55 -5.60 8.60
C GLY A 182 7.52 -5.43 9.72
N SER A 183 7.04 -4.21 9.94
CA SER A 183 5.99 -3.93 10.94
C SER A 183 4.66 -4.59 10.58
N TYR A 184 4.30 -4.65 9.30
CA TYR A 184 3.11 -5.38 8.84
C TYR A 184 3.25 -6.88 9.04
N MET A 185 4.45 -7.44 8.76
CA MET A 185 4.74 -8.87 8.97
C MET A 185 4.69 -9.27 10.46
N ALA A 186 4.86 -8.32 11.37
CA ALA A 186 4.67 -8.55 12.81
C ALA A 186 3.18 -8.60 13.23
N LEU A 187 2.26 -8.12 12.38
CA LEU A 187 0.83 -8.07 12.66
C LEU A 187 0.02 -9.12 11.89
N ILE A 188 0.39 -9.38 10.64
CA ILE A 188 -0.30 -10.31 9.74
C ILE A 188 0.71 -11.24 9.05
N ASP A 189 0.23 -12.38 8.55
CA ASP A 189 1.08 -13.38 7.90
C ASP A 189 1.89 -12.77 6.74
N SER A 190 3.20 -12.95 6.79
CA SER A 190 4.17 -12.45 5.81
C SER A 190 3.83 -12.84 4.37
N LYS A 191 3.20 -14.01 4.15
CA LYS A 191 2.79 -14.46 2.81
C LYS A 191 1.80 -13.51 2.16
N TYR A 192 0.87 -12.96 2.96
CA TYR A 192 -0.14 -12.01 2.45
C TYR A 192 0.46 -10.62 2.24
N VAL A 193 1.39 -10.20 3.10
CA VAL A 193 2.11 -8.93 2.94
C VAL A 193 2.90 -8.92 1.63
N ILE A 194 3.74 -9.94 1.41
CA ILE A 194 4.58 -10.04 0.20
C ILE A 194 3.70 -10.17 -1.06
N THR A 195 2.65 -10.99 -0.99
CA THR A 195 1.71 -11.14 -2.11
C THR A 195 1.03 -9.82 -2.44
N ALA A 196 0.58 -9.07 -1.44
CA ALA A 196 -0.07 -7.78 -1.63
C ALA A 196 0.85 -6.76 -2.32
N LEU A 197 2.15 -6.70 -1.96
CA LEU A 197 3.11 -5.80 -2.63
C LEU A 197 3.11 -6.02 -4.15
N VAL A 198 3.16 -7.29 -4.57
CA VAL A 198 3.17 -7.64 -5.99
C VAL A 198 1.81 -7.35 -6.63
N LEU A 199 0.71 -7.82 -6.04
CA LEU A 199 -0.62 -7.66 -6.61
C LEU A 199 -1.04 -6.19 -6.72
N ASN A 200 -0.68 -5.35 -5.73
CA ASN A 200 -1.01 -3.93 -5.73
C ASN A 200 -0.23 -3.15 -6.78
N LEU A 201 1.01 -3.51 -7.06
CA LEU A 201 1.78 -2.90 -8.16
C LEU A 201 1.06 -3.08 -9.50
N PHE A 202 0.66 -4.31 -9.83
CA PHE A 202 -0.05 -4.60 -11.07
C PHE A 202 -1.48 -4.03 -11.05
N GLY A 203 -2.19 -4.18 -9.93
CA GLY A 203 -3.52 -3.61 -9.73
C GLY A 203 -3.54 -2.09 -9.90
N GLY A 204 -2.50 -1.40 -9.40
CA GLY A 204 -2.31 0.04 -9.58
C GLY A 204 -2.23 0.43 -11.05
N TYR A 205 -1.44 -0.27 -11.85
CA TYR A 205 -1.36 -0.03 -13.29
C TYR A 205 -2.69 -0.33 -14.01
N ILE A 206 -3.35 -1.43 -13.67
CA ILE A 206 -4.63 -1.82 -14.27
C ILE A 206 -5.69 -0.75 -14.00
N LEU A 207 -5.91 -0.41 -12.73
CA LEU A 207 -6.98 0.52 -12.34
C LEU A 207 -6.70 1.94 -12.80
N ALA A 208 -5.44 2.43 -12.70
CA ALA A 208 -5.07 3.74 -13.22
C ALA A 208 -5.27 3.84 -14.73
N SER A 209 -4.94 2.78 -15.49
CA SER A 209 -5.16 2.74 -16.96
C SER A 209 -6.64 2.74 -17.35
N ILE A 210 -7.52 2.21 -16.51
CA ILE A 210 -8.96 2.21 -16.76
C ILE A 210 -9.58 3.55 -16.37
N VAL A 211 -9.26 4.05 -15.16
CA VAL A 211 -9.89 5.25 -14.59
C VAL A 211 -9.38 6.52 -15.25
N ASN A 212 -8.11 6.55 -15.63
CA ASN A 212 -7.45 7.73 -16.18
C ASN A 212 -6.59 7.38 -17.40
N PRO A 213 -7.20 6.87 -18.48
CA PRO A 213 -6.48 6.54 -19.70
C PRO A 213 -6.02 7.81 -20.44
N TYR A 214 -4.79 7.78 -20.94
CA TYR A 214 -4.20 8.83 -21.75
C TYR A 214 -3.18 8.25 -22.75
N VAL A 215 -2.85 9.05 -23.75
CA VAL A 215 -1.80 8.74 -24.71
C VAL A 215 -0.62 9.63 -24.39
N LEU A 216 0.55 9.06 -24.27
CA LEU A 216 1.80 9.76 -24.06
C LEU A 216 2.49 9.98 -25.42
N GLU A 217 2.98 11.19 -25.67
CA GLU A 217 3.82 11.45 -26.82
C GLU A 217 5.25 10.92 -26.57
N GLU A 218 5.93 10.43 -27.61
CA GLU A 218 7.30 9.87 -27.45
C GLU A 218 8.29 10.85 -26.82
N LYS A 219 8.11 12.15 -27.06
CA LYS A 219 8.94 13.21 -26.51
C LYS A 219 8.74 13.44 -25.01
N GLU A 220 7.59 13.03 -24.47
CA GLU A 220 7.27 13.14 -23.05
C GLU A 220 7.68 11.88 -22.26
N ASP A 221 8.09 10.80 -22.95
CA ASP A 221 8.44 9.51 -22.35
C ASP A 221 9.94 9.41 -22.03
N GLU A 222 10.48 10.41 -21.34
CA GLU A 222 11.83 10.37 -20.81
C GLU A 222 11.83 9.98 -19.33
N LEU A 223 12.86 9.27 -18.90
CA LEU A 223 13.10 8.89 -17.52
C LEU A 223 14.42 9.51 -17.05
N ILE A 224 14.33 10.68 -16.44
CA ILE A 224 15.46 11.35 -15.80
C ILE A 224 15.36 11.07 -14.30
N ILE A 225 16.33 10.35 -13.75
CA ILE A 225 16.41 10.05 -12.31
C ILE A 225 17.54 10.88 -11.74
N GLU A 226 17.23 11.68 -10.74
CA GLU A 226 18.27 12.42 -10.03
C GLU A 226 19.11 11.50 -9.15
N GLU A 227 20.43 11.64 -9.30
CA GLU A 227 21.36 11.17 -8.31
C GLU A 227 21.72 12.35 -7.39
N ASN A 228 21.46 12.23 -6.10
CA ASN A 228 21.97 13.19 -5.10
C ASN A 228 23.49 13.01 -4.97
N LYS A 229 24.25 13.76 -5.79
CA LYS A 229 25.72 13.65 -5.86
C LYS A 229 26.44 14.40 -4.73
N GLU A 230 25.74 15.25 -3.99
CA GLU A 230 26.36 16.20 -3.05
C GLU A 230 26.37 15.74 -1.59
N GLN A 231 25.72 14.61 -1.28
CA GLN A 231 25.55 14.15 0.09
C GLN A 231 26.61 13.10 0.47
N THR A 232 27.25 13.28 1.61
CA THR A 232 28.18 12.26 2.14
C THR A 232 27.41 11.06 2.69
N PHE A 233 28.08 9.89 2.78
CA PHE A 233 27.47 8.66 3.32
C PHE A 233 26.87 8.86 4.70
N PHE A 234 27.58 9.53 5.62
CA PHE A 234 27.10 9.72 7.00
C PHE A 234 25.96 10.75 7.10
N GLN A 235 25.94 11.76 6.24
CA GLN A 235 24.80 12.68 6.16
C GLN A 235 23.54 11.93 5.71
N MET A 236 23.64 11.16 4.61
CA MET A 236 22.54 10.33 4.13
C MET A 236 22.07 9.35 5.20
N LEU A 237 23.00 8.64 5.86
CA LEU A 237 22.65 7.65 6.89
C LEU A 237 21.90 8.32 8.06
N GLY A 238 22.38 9.47 8.52
CA GLY A 238 21.70 10.23 9.58
C GLY A 238 20.28 10.67 9.20
N GLU A 239 20.09 11.15 7.97
CA GLU A 239 18.76 11.53 7.46
C GLU A 239 17.80 10.32 7.45
N TYR A 240 18.21 9.20 6.87
CA TYR A 240 17.33 8.00 6.81
C TYR A 240 16.99 7.44 8.19
N ILE A 241 17.91 7.50 9.16
CA ILE A 241 17.64 7.13 10.56
C ILE A 241 16.57 8.05 11.15
N LEU A 242 16.72 9.37 10.99
CA LEU A 242 15.76 10.35 11.50
C LEU A 242 14.41 10.24 10.79
N ASP A 243 14.40 10.04 9.49
CA ASP A 243 13.16 9.84 8.72
C ASP A 243 12.42 8.60 9.19
N GLY A 244 13.12 7.47 9.40
CA GLY A 244 12.54 6.25 9.98
C GLY A 244 11.96 6.49 11.38
N PHE A 245 12.62 7.27 12.20
CA PHE A 245 12.12 7.64 13.53
C PHE A 245 10.86 8.53 13.43
N HIS A 246 10.86 9.52 12.54
CA HIS A 246 9.68 10.36 12.29
C HIS A 246 8.49 9.53 11.80
N VAL A 247 8.71 8.56 10.92
CA VAL A 247 7.64 7.64 10.47
C VAL A 247 7.09 6.87 11.66
N ALA A 248 7.94 6.28 12.51
CA ALA A 248 7.50 5.51 13.67
C ALA A 248 6.68 6.34 14.66
N ILE A 249 7.13 7.57 14.98
CA ILE A 249 6.39 8.50 15.86
C ILE A 249 5.07 8.94 15.21
N THR A 250 5.09 9.24 13.92
CA THR A 250 3.88 9.67 13.19
C THR A 250 2.82 8.57 13.22
N VAL A 251 3.23 7.32 12.94
CA VAL A 251 2.30 6.17 13.03
C VAL A 251 1.77 6.00 14.45
N ALA A 252 2.63 6.08 15.48
CA ALA A 252 2.20 6.00 16.88
C ALA A 252 1.18 7.09 17.24
N ALA A 253 1.44 8.34 16.86
CA ALA A 253 0.53 9.46 17.11
C ALA A 253 -0.82 9.26 16.40
N MET A 254 -0.81 8.80 15.13
CA MET A 254 -2.03 8.47 14.39
C MET A 254 -2.81 7.34 15.05
N LEU A 255 -2.13 6.26 15.49
CA LEU A 255 -2.76 5.16 16.20
C LEU A 255 -3.45 5.65 17.48
N ILE A 256 -2.76 6.42 18.32
CA ILE A 256 -3.34 6.97 19.56
C ILE A 256 -4.57 7.82 19.24
N GLY A 257 -4.44 8.75 18.28
CA GLY A 257 -5.52 9.67 17.92
C GLY A 257 -6.72 8.95 17.32
N PHE A 258 -6.53 8.10 16.32
CA PHE A 258 -7.63 7.41 15.64
C PHE A 258 -8.30 6.35 16.52
N VAL A 259 -7.55 5.56 17.28
CA VAL A 259 -8.14 4.56 18.18
C VAL A 259 -9.00 5.26 19.26
N ALA A 260 -8.51 6.36 19.83
CA ALA A 260 -9.29 7.12 20.82
C ALA A 260 -10.55 7.76 20.20
N LEU A 261 -10.43 8.33 18.97
CA LEU A 261 -11.58 8.91 18.26
C LEU A 261 -12.62 7.85 17.91
N ILE A 262 -12.21 6.71 17.39
CA ILE A 262 -13.14 5.60 17.09
C ILE A 262 -13.81 5.08 18.34
N ALA A 263 -13.07 4.92 19.46
CA ALA A 263 -13.65 4.50 20.73
C ALA A 263 -14.70 5.51 21.21
N MET A 264 -14.42 6.81 21.12
CA MET A 264 -15.36 7.87 21.48
C MET A 264 -16.60 7.86 20.59
N ILE A 265 -16.42 7.78 19.27
CA ILE A 265 -17.52 7.74 18.30
C ILE A 265 -18.38 6.49 18.51
N ASN A 266 -17.76 5.33 18.71
CA ASN A 266 -18.46 4.08 19.01
C ASN A 266 -19.31 4.21 20.28
N ALA A 267 -18.77 4.81 21.36
CA ALA A 267 -19.52 5.04 22.60
C ALA A 267 -20.73 5.97 22.38
N ILE A 268 -20.57 7.05 21.61
CA ILE A 268 -21.64 7.99 21.26
C ILE A 268 -22.75 7.27 20.47
N PHE A 269 -22.37 6.56 19.41
CA PHE A 269 -23.32 5.85 18.54
C PHE A 269 -24.04 4.75 19.29
N HIS A 270 -23.31 3.97 20.12
CA HIS A 270 -23.92 2.93 20.93
C HIS A 270 -24.91 3.51 21.97
N GLY A 271 -24.56 4.65 22.56
CA GLY A 271 -25.46 5.34 23.49
C GLY A 271 -26.74 5.90 22.87
N ILE A 272 -26.71 6.29 21.60
CA ILE A 272 -27.85 6.88 20.85
C ILE A 272 -28.66 5.80 20.14
N PHE A 273 -27.99 4.88 19.45
CA PHE A 273 -28.59 3.96 18.49
C PHE A 273 -28.53 2.48 18.95
N GLY A 274 -27.82 2.16 20.02
CA GLY A 274 -27.62 0.78 20.49
C GLY A 274 -26.65 -0.04 19.62
N ILE A 275 -25.99 0.58 18.64
CA ILE A 275 -25.05 -0.02 17.69
C ILE A 275 -23.83 0.89 17.53
N THR A 276 -22.64 0.33 17.42
CA THR A 276 -21.41 1.10 17.24
C THR A 276 -21.29 1.69 15.82
N PHE A 277 -20.52 2.76 15.68
CA PHE A 277 -20.21 3.34 14.36
C PHE A 277 -19.47 2.34 13.45
N GLN A 278 -18.55 1.55 14.02
CA GLN A 278 -17.82 0.52 13.27
C GLN A 278 -18.75 -0.59 12.75
N GLU A 279 -19.75 -1.01 13.54
CA GLU A 279 -20.76 -1.97 13.06
C GLU A 279 -21.59 -1.38 11.92
N ILE A 280 -21.98 -0.09 11.98
CA ILE A 280 -22.69 0.58 10.87
C ILE A 280 -21.82 0.57 9.61
N LEU A 281 -20.55 0.95 9.74
CA LEU A 281 -19.60 0.88 8.62
C LEU A 281 -19.43 -0.57 8.12
N GLY A 282 -19.43 -1.54 9.04
CA GLY A 282 -19.43 -2.97 8.70
C GLY A 282 -20.59 -3.36 7.79
N TYR A 283 -21.81 -2.95 8.10
CA TYR A 283 -22.98 -3.19 7.24
C TYR A 283 -22.87 -2.49 5.89
N ILE A 284 -22.33 -1.27 5.82
CA ILE A 284 -22.11 -0.54 4.56
C ILE A 284 -21.08 -1.26 3.68
N PHE A 285 -20.01 -1.79 4.28
CA PHE A 285 -18.94 -2.49 3.56
C PHE A 285 -19.20 -3.99 3.36
N ALA A 286 -20.16 -4.58 4.10
CA ALA A 286 -20.49 -6.01 3.97
C ALA A 286 -20.77 -6.47 2.53
N PRO A 287 -21.52 -5.73 1.68
CA PRO A 287 -21.71 -6.11 0.29
C PRO A 287 -20.39 -6.18 -0.49
N LEU A 288 -19.44 -5.24 -0.25
CA LEU A 288 -18.14 -5.22 -0.90
C LEU A 288 -17.26 -6.38 -0.39
N ALA A 289 -17.27 -6.66 0.91
CA ALA A 289 -16.61 -7.82 1.50
C ALA A 289 -17.18 -9.13 0.91
N PHE A 290 -18.48 -9.24 0.81
CA PHE A 290 -19.17 -10.41 0.26
C PHE A 290 -18.80 -10.69 -1.21
N ILE A 291 -18.85 -9.67 -2.07
CA ILE A 291 -18.46 -9.84 -3.48
C ILE A 291 -16.96 -10.06 -3.67
N SER A 292 -16.14 -9.78 -2.65
CA SER A 292 -14.72 -10.16 -2.65
C SER A 292 -14.50 -11.66 -2.39
N GLY A 293 -15.57 -12.42 -2.15
CA GLY A 293 -15.53 -13.85 -1.92
C GLY A 293 -15.54 -14.25 -0.44
N ILE A 294 -15.81 -13.31 0.47
CA ILE A 294 -15.99 -13.55 1.91
C ILE A 294 -17.39 -14.11 2.17
N PRO A 295 -17.54 -15.16 3.00
CA PRO A 295 -18.86 -15.68 3.37
C PRO A 295 -19.72 -14.59 4.04
N TRP A 296 -21.02 -14.57 3.76
CA TRP A 296 -21.93 -13.54 4.30
C TRP A 296 -21.90 -13.44 5.84
N LYS A 297 -21.76 -14.58 6.53
CA LYS A 297 -21.67 -14.63 7.99
C LYS A 297 -20.46 -13.89 8.56
N GLU A 298 -19.41 -13.68 7.77
CA GLU A 298 -18.18 -12.99 8.15
C GLU A 298 -18.11 -11.58 7.51
N ALA A 299 -19.05 -11.25 6.60
CA ALA A 299 -18.97 -10.08 5.75
C ALA A 299 -19.11 -8.75 6.52
N VAL A 300 -19.91 -8.71 7.59
CA VAL A 300 -20.09 -7.49 8.40
C VAL A 300 -18.81 -7.18 9.18
N ASP A 301 -18.24 -8.17 9.84
CA ASP A 301 -16.99 -8.01 10.61
C ASP A 301 -15.81 -7.68 9.68
N ALA A 302 -15.71 -8.39 8.56
CA ALA A 302 -14.71 -8.10 7.53
C ALA A 302 -14.89 -6.70 6.95
N GLY A 303 -16.13 -6.29 6.68
CA GLY A 303 -16.48 -4.96 6.22
C GLY A 303 -16.10 -3.87 7.23
N SER A 304 -16.27 -4.12 8.53
CA SER A 304 -15.87 -3.21 9.60
C SER A 304 -14.35 -2.96 9.57
N ILE A 305 -13.53 -4.01 9.46
CA ILE A 305 -12.07 -3.89 9.35
C ILE A 305 -11.67 -3.15 8.07
N MET A 306 -12.30 -3.47 6.92
CA MET A 306 -12.03 -2.78 5.67
C MET A 306 -12.37 -1.29 5.73
N ALA A 307 -13.49 -0.93 6.36
CA ALA A 307 -13.91 0.44 6.58
C ALA A 307 -12.98 1.18 7.55
N THR A 308 -12.57 0.52 8.64
CA THR A 308 -11.59 1.08 9.60
C THR A 308 -10.32 1.50 8.88
N LYS A 309 -9.77 0.67 7.98
CA LYS A 309 -8.60 1.06 7.16
C LYS A 309 -8.84 2.34 6.39
N LEU A 310 -9.98 2.47 5.72
CA LEU A 310 -10.28 3.62 4.87
C LEU A 310 -10.42 4.91 5.68
N VAL A 311 -11.11 4.84 6.82
CA VAL A 311 -11.42 5.99 7.67
C VAL A 311 -10.22 6.40 8.53
N THR A 312 -9.43 5.44 8.99
CA THR A 312 -8.24 5.66 9.82
C THR A 312 -6.95 5.43 9.03
N ASN A 313 -6.39 4.24 9.15
CA ASN A 313 -5.26 3.75 8.37
C ASN A 313 -5.16 2.21 8.48
N GLU A 314 -4.24 1.64 7.70
CA GLU A 314 -3.99 0.20 7.63
C GLU A 314 -3.44 -0.40 8.94
N PHE A 315 -2.65 0.36 9.72
CA PHE A 315 -2.11 -0.12 11.00
C PHE A 315 -3.21 -0.35 12.04
N VAL A 316 -4.17 0.57 12.17
CA VAL A 316 -5.33 0.40 13.05
C VAL A 316 -6.09 -0.86 12.68
N ALA A 317 -6.42 -1.01 11.39
CA ALA A 317 -7.17 -2.16 10.90
C ALA A 317 -6.41 -3.49 11.04
N MET A 318 -5.08 -3.50 10.80
CA MET A 318 -4.24 -4.69 11.03
C MET A 318 -4.16 -5.05 12.50
N THR A 319 -4.10 -4.07 13.39
CA THR A 319 -4.08 -4.29 14.84
C THR A 319 -5.42 -4.88 15.30
N GLU A 320 -6.55 -4.40 14.78
CA GLU A 320 -7.87 -4.99 15.05
C GLU A 320 -7.93 -6.46 14.58
N LEU A 321 -7.43 -6.74 13.36
CA LEU A 321 -7.36 -8.11 12.84
C LEU A 321 -6.47 -9.01 13.70
N ALA A 322 -5.33 -8.51 14.18
CA ALA A 322 -4.36 -9.25 14.98
C ALA A 322 -4.83 -9.53 16.42
N ASN A 323 -5.71 -8.69 16.99
CA ASN A 323 -6.20 -8.82 18.37
C ASN A 323 -7.05 -10.07 18.63
N GLY A 324 -7.37 -10.85 17.59
CA GLY A 324 -8.01 -12.17 17.73
C GLY A 324 -9.48 -12.15 18.16
N HIS A 325 -10.15 -10.99 18.15
CA HIS A 325 -11.59 -10.89 18.48
C HIS A 325 -12.49 -11.45 17.38
N PHE A 326 -11.96 -11.57 16.16
CA PHE A 326 -12.69 -12.08 14.99
C PHE A 326 -12.30 -13.54 14.71
N HIS A 327 -13.30 -14.36 14.42
CA HIS A 327 -13.11 -15.77 14.05
C HIS A 327 -13.36 -15.95 12.54
N PHE A 328 -12.38 -15.53 11.75
CA PHE A 328 -12.45 -15.66 10.30
C PHE A 328 -11.92 -17.00 9.81
N THR A 329 -12.45 -17.45 8.68
CA THR A 329 -11.85 -18.53 7.91
C THR A 329 -10.50 -18.10 7.33
N GLU A 330 -9.60 -19.05 7.04
CA GLU A 330 -8.30 -18.76 6.43
C GLU A 330 -8.44 -17.90 5.15
N ARG A 331 -9.44 -18.22 4.33
CA ARG A 331 -9.77 -17.47 3.12
C ARG A 331 -10.13 -16.01 3.43
N THR A 332 -10.99 -15.77 4.38
CA THR A 332 -11.41 -14.41 4.79
C THR A 332 -10.21 -13.63 5.34
N THR A 333 -9.40 -14.27 6.19
CA THR A 333 -8.15 -13.68 6.70
C THR A 333 -7.20 -13.30 5.56
N ALA A 334 -7.03 -14.16 4.55
CA ALA A 334 -6.20 -13.88 3.38
C ALA A 334 -6.70 -12.66 2.59
N ILE A 335 -8.01 -12.61 2.31
CA ILE A 335 -8.66 -11.51 1.57
C ILE A 335 -8.48 -10.19 2.31
N ILE A 336 -8.81 -10.17 3.62
CA ILE A 336 -8.67 -8.96 4.45
C ILE A 336 -7.21 -8.55 4.54
N SER A 337 -6.29 -9.47 4.84
CA SER A 337 -4.86 -9.17 4.98
C SER A 337 -4.30 -8.49 3.73
N VAL A 338 -4.59 -9.02 2.54
CA VAL A 338 -4.13 -8.41 1.28
C VAL A 338 -4.81 -7.06 1.04
N PHE A 339 -6.11 -6.91 1.36
CA PHE A 339 -6.80 -5.62 1.28
C PHE A 339 -6.14 -4.55 2.14
N LEU A 340 -5.65 -4.91 3.33
CA LEU A 340 -5.08 -3.95 4.28
C LEU A 340 -3.72 -3.39 3.84
N VAL A 341 -2.93 -4.14 3.08
CA VAL A 341 -1.55 -3.76 2.70
C VAL A 341 -1.55 -2.70 1.59
N SER A 342 -1.97 -1.50 1.90
CA SER A 342 -1.80 -0.32 1.04
C SER A 342 -2.10 0.97 1.82
N PHE A 343 -1.57 2.09 1.35
CA PHE A 343 -1.83 3.43 1.91
C PHE A 343 -3.19 4.03 1.52
N ALA A 344 -4.10 3.25 0.93
CA ALA A 344 -5.40 3.73 0.50
C ALA A 344 -6.33 4.03 1.69
N ASN A 345 -6.22 5.26 2.21
CA ASN A 345 -7.03 5.82 3.29
C ASN A 345 -7.16 7.35 3.13
N PHE A 346 -8.09 7.97 3.87
CA PHE A 346 -8.33 9.41 3.76
C PHE A 346 -7.12 10.28 4.12
N SER A 347 -6.32 9.86 5.10
CA SER A 347 -5.13 10.63 5.53
C SER A 347 -4.07 10.71 4.42
N SER A 348 -3.97 9.68 3.59
CA SER A 348 -3.01 9.62 2.47
C SER A 348 -3.27 10.66 1.40
N ILE A 349 -4.51 11.17 1.25
CA ILE A 349 -4.79 12.32 0.37
C ILE A 349 -3.96 13.53 0.84
N GLY A 350 -4.00 13.82 2.14
CA GLY A 350 -3.24 14.91 2.73
C GLY A 350 -1.73 14.70 2.66
N ILE A 351 -1.27 13.48 2.92
CA ILE A 351 0.15 13.11 2.90
C ILE A 351 0.74 13.31 1.50
N ILE A 352 0.12 12.72 0.46
CA ILE A 352 0.62 12.80 -0.92
C ILE A 352 0.54 14.24 -1.43
N SER A 353 -0.62 14.90 -1.26
CA SER A 353 -0.79 16.29 -1.73
C SER A 353 0.14 17.26 -1.00
N GLY A 354 0.35 17.06 0.31
CA GLY A 354 1.25 17.87 1.12
C GLY A 354 2.72 17.67 0.73
N ALA A 355 3.17 16.42 0.58
CA ALA A 355 4.53 16.12 0.11
C ALA A 355 4.79 16.74 -1.27
N MET A 356 3.83 16.60 -2.19
CA MET A 356 3.96 17.16 -3.53
C MET A 356 3.91 18.70 -3.51
N LYS A 357 3.07 19.31 -2.64
CA LYS A 357 3.00 20.76 -2.46
C LYS A 357 4.31 21.34 -1.95
N GLY A 358 5.03 20.62 -1.09
CA GLY A 358 6.37 21.00 -0.63
C GLY A 358 7.42 21.01 -1.75
N LEU A 359 7.21 20.24 -2.82
CA LEU A 359 8.10 20.19 -3.99
C LEU A 359 7.65 21.14 -5.11
N ASN A 360 6.36 21.24 -5.34
CA ASN A 360 5.71 22.10 -6.34
C ASN A 360 4.26 22.37 -5.91
N GLU A 361 3.97 23.62 -5.55
CA GLU A 361 2.68 24.03 -4.99
C GLU A 361 1.51 23.79 -5.95
N GLU A 362 1.68 24.13 -7.25
CA GLU A 362 0.64 23.93 -8.27
C GLU A 362 0.28 22.45 -8.41
N LYS A 363 1.28 21.59 -8.51
CA LYS A 363 1.09 20.14 -8.67
C LYS A 363 0.48 19.50 -7.41
N GLY A 364 0.88 19.95 -6.22
CA GLY A 364 0.24 19.52 -4.97
C GLY A 364 -1.24 19.89 -4.88
N ASN A 365 -1.61 21.09 -5.32
CA ASN A 365 -3.01 21.53 -5.38
C ASN A 365 -3.83 20.71 -6.41
N LEU A 366 -3.25 20.33 -7.55
CA LEU A 366 -3.88 19.44 -8.53
C LEU A 366 -4.15 18.05 -7.93
N VAL A 367 -3.19 17.47 -7.21
CA VAL A 367 -3.37 16.17 -6.54
C VAL A 367 -4.46 16.26 -5.47
N ALA A 368 -4.46 17.31 -4.65
CA ALA A 368 -5.51 17.53 -3.63
C ALA A 368 -6.91 17.61 -4.27
N LYS A 369 -7.06 18.33 -5.39
CA LYS A 369 -8.31 18.42 -6.16
C LYS A 369 -8.86 17.07 -6.58
N HIS A 370 -7.98 16.14 -6.94
CA HIS A 370 -8.35 14.77 -7.35
C HIS A 370 -8.30 13.74 -6.22
N GLY A 371 -8.01 14.13 -4.99
CA GLY A 371 -7.73 13.28 -3.86
C GLY A 371 -8.77 12.17 -3.64
N LEU A 372 -10.06 12.50 -3.66
CA LEU A 372 -11.13 11.50 -3.51
C LEU A 372 -11.18 10.49 -4.67
N LYS A 373 -10.93 10.92 -5.90
CA LYS A 373 -10.89 10.02 -7.06
C LYS A 373 -9.65 9.13 -7.02
N ILE A 374 -8.51 9.66 -6.57
CA ILE A 374 -7.28 8.89 -6.33
C ILE A 374 -7.53 7.84 -5.25
N LEU A 375 -8.12 8.22 -4.12
CA LEU A 375 -8.46 7.32 -3.02
C LEU A 375 -9.41 6.20 -3.48
N LEU A 376 -10.48 6.54 -4.18
CA LEU A 376 -11.43 5.56 -4.70
C LEU A 376 -10.74 4.57 -5.65
N THR A 377 -9.84 5.06 -6.51
CA THR A 377 -9.07 4.21 -7.44
C THR A 377 -8.10 3.31 -6.68
N ALA A 378 -7.35 3.83 -5.71
CA ALA A 378 -6.41 3.07 -4.90
C ALA A 378 -7.11 2.05 -3.99
N THR A 379 -8.28 2.39 -3.44
CA THR A 379 -9.12 1.43 -2.69
C THR A 379 -9.62 0.31 -3.60
N SER A 380 -9.99 0.64 -4.85
CA SER A 380 -10.35 -0.38 -5.85
C SER A 380 -9.18 -1.30 -6.21
N VAL A 381 -7.92 -0.80 -6.16
CA VAL A 381 -6.72 -1.66 -6.27
C VAL A 381 -6.66 -2.66 -5.12
N SER A 382 -6.88 -2.20 -3.88
CA SER A 382 -6.92 -3.08 -2.71
C SER A 382 -8.01 -4.16 -2.83
N PHE A 383 -9.21 -3.79 -3.32
CA PHE A 383 -10.28 -4.76 -3.59
C PHE A 383 -9.89 -5.74 -4.70
N LEU A 384 -9.31 -5.27 -5.81
CA LEU A 384 -8.86 -6.14 -6.90
C LEU A 384 -7.84 -7.17 -6.41
N SER A 385 -6.83 -6.74 -5.66
CA SER A 385 -5.81 -7.62 -5.09
C SER A 385 -6.38 -8.62 -4.08
N ALA A 386 -7.31 -8.17 -3.24
CA ALA A 386 -8.04 -9.03 -2.29
C ALA A 386 -8.90 -10.09 -3.00
N ILE A 387 -9.62 -9.70 -4.05
CA ILE A 387 -10.43 -10.62 -4.87
C ILE A 387 -9.53 -11.65 -5.56
N VAL A 388 -8.43 -11.21 -6.19
CA VAL A 388 -7.45 -12.12 -6.81
C VAL A 388 -6.92 -13.12 -5.78
N THR A 389 -6.56 -12.67 -4.58
CA THR A 389 -6.15 -13.54 -3.49
C THR A 389 -7.26 -14.54 -3.13
N GLY A 390 -8.49 -14.06 -2.96
CA GLY A 390 -9.63 -14.90 -2.70
C GLY A 390 -9.91 -15.94 -3.78
N LEU A 391 -9.62 -15.66 -5.04
CA LEU A 391 -9.73 -16.63 -6.13
C LEU A 391 -8.63 -17.69 -6.12
N LEU A 392 -7.50 -17.38 -5.46
CA LEU A 392 -6.32 -18.24 -5.42
C LEU A 392 -6.20 -19.05 -4.11
N VAL A 393 -6.84 -18.63 -3.02
CA VAL A 393 -6.89 -19.34 -1.73
C VAL A 393 -8.21 -20.09 -1.58
#